data_d5b294a4ff1f316188cf62b778d80254
#
_entry.id   d5b294a4ff1f316188cf62b778d80254
#
_cell.length_a   1.000
_cell.length_b   1.000
_cell.length_c   1.000
_cell.angle_alpha   90.00
_cell.angle_beta   90.00
_cell.angle_gamma   90.00
#
_symmetry.space_group_name_H-M   'P 1'
#
loop_
_entity.id
_entity.type
_entity.pdbx_description
1 polymer ?
#
loop_
_entity_poly.entity_id
_entity_poly.type
_entity_poly.pdbx_seq_one_letter_code
_entity_poly.pdbx_strand_id
1 'polypeptide(L)'
;KTTTMYALAREAREAGKTVIVTTTTHILPHPALFMTHETDPAALRGLVEQHGILTVGALDQRGKMTGGDVAACAAAADIVLAEADGARVRPLKVPADHEPVIPAQTQAVVALSGMDCLGRTVEDICHRPERVCALLECGMDHVITPADVAAILSSPQGSRKSVEEAMAFRCVLNKADTDERIKGAEEIAALLEQRDIPAVITAYPPEEQGGLS
;
A
#
# COMPACT_ATOMS: atom_id res chain seq x y z
N LYS A 1 2.61 3.69 -3.27
CA LYS A 1 1.50 2.92 -2.67
C LYS A 1 0.23 3.04 -3.51
N THR A 2 -0.28 4.24 -3.70
CA THR A 2 -1.51 4.49 -4.46
C THR A 2 -1.40 3.97 -5.90
N THR A 3 -0.28 4.22 -6.59
CA THR A 3 0.01 3.68 -7.93
C THR A 3 -0.07 2.16 -7.97
N THR A 4 0.56 1.47 -7.01
CA THR A 4 0.51 0.00 -6.91
C THR A 4 -0.91 -0.51 -6.67
N MET A 5 -1.69 0.17 -5.83
CA MET A 5 -3.09 -0.19 -5.56
C MET A 5 -3.92 -0.12 -6.84
N TYR A 6 -3.77 0.93 -7.64
CA TYR A 6 -4.50 1.05 -8.91
C TYR A 6 -3.96 0.11 -10.00
N ALA A 7 -2.67 -0.19 -10.02
CA ALA A 7 -2.12 -1.21 -10.90
C ALA A 7 -2.74 -2.59 -10.60
N LEU A 8 -2.80 -2.97 -9.33
CA LEU A 8 -3.47 -4.22 -8.89
C LEU A 8 -4.98 -4.22 -9.24
N ALA A 9 -5.66 -3.06 -9.10
CA ALA A 9 -7.07 -2.95 -9.49
C ALA A 9 -7.26 -3.20 -10.98
N ARG A 10 -6.40 -2.65 -11.84
CA ARG A 10 -6.42 -2.85 -13.28
C ARG A 10 -6.14 -4.30 -13.66
N GLU A 11 -5.07 -4.90 -13.12
CA GLU A 11 -4.74 -6.31 -13.37
C GLU A 11 -5.89 -7.25 -12.96
N ALA A 12 -6.51 -7.00 -11.81
CA ALA A 12 -7.67 -7.76 -11.36
C ALA A 12 -8.86 -7.59 -12.32
N ARG A 13 -9.10 -6.38 -12.81
CA ARG A 13 -10.15 -6.11 -13.80
C ARG A 13 -9.88 -6.80 -15.13
N GLU A 14 -8.65 -6.82 -15.62
CA GLU A 14 -8.22 -7.52 -16.82
C GLU A 14 -8.39 -9.05 -16.66
N ALA A 15 -8.23 -9.56 -15.45
CA ALA A 15 -8.55 -10.94 -15.09
C ALA A 15 -10.06 -11.22 -14.93
N GLY A 16 -10.93 -10.27 -15.29
CA GLY A 16 -12.39 -10.42 -15.25
C GLY A 16 -13.02 -10.25 -13.88
N LYS A 17 -12.29 -9.69 -12.89
CA LYS A 17 -12.79 -9.44 -11.54
C LYS A 17 -13.45 -8.08 -11.40
N THR A 18 -14.44 -7.99 -10.54
CA THR A 18 -14.98 -6.72 -10.06
C THR A 18 -14.14 -6.21 -8.91
N VAL A 19 -13.81 -4.90 -8.89
CA VAL A 19 -12.88 -4.33 -7.92
C VAL A 19 -13.45 -3.08 -7.25
N ILE A 20 -13.39 -3.02 -5.93
CA ILE A 20 -13.67 -1.81 -5.16
C ILE A 20 -12.36 -1.34 -4.52
N VAL A 21 -12.05 -0.05 -4.71
CA VAL A 21 -10.96 0.65 -4.04
C VAL A 21 -11.54 1.50 -2.92
N THR A 22 -10.96 1.40 -1.73
CA THR A 22 -11.36 2.19 -0.56
C THR A 22 -10.15 2.52 0.34
N THR A 23 -10.38 3.08 1.50
CA THR A 23 -9.33 3.38 2.49
C THR A 23 -9.89 3.27 3.91
N THR A 24 -9.03 3.03 4.87
CA THR A 24 -9.31 3.22 6.30
C THR A 24 -8.62 4.48 6.84
N THR A 25 -7.97 5.24 5.95
CA THR A 25 -7.28 6.50 6.24
C THR A 25 -7.86 7.66 5.42
N HIS A 26 -7.02 8.51 4.85
CA HIS A 26 -7.43 9.62 3.97
C HIS A 26 -6.55 9.62 2.73
N ILE A 27 -7.14 9.32 1.57
CA ILE A 27 -6.45 9.34 0.28
C ILE A 27 -7.09 10.35 -0.68
N LEU A 28 -6.34 10.73 -1.72
CA LEU A 28 -6.94 11.42 -2.86
C LEU A 28 -7.66 10.40 -3.74
N PRO A 29 -8.92 10.65 -4.13
CA PRO A 29 -9.62 9.79 -5.06
C PRO A 29 -8.96 9.83 -6.44
N HIS A 30 -9.02 8.72 -7.17
CA HIS A 30 -8.51 8.69 -8.53
C HIS A 30 -9.48 9.41 -9.48
N PRO A 31 -9.01 10.42 -10.26
CA PRO A 31 -9.91 11.29 -11.03
C PRO A 31 -10.67 10.56 -12.16
N ALA A 32 -10.14 9.44 -12.66
CA ALA A 32 -10.78 8.68 -13.73
C ALA A 32 -11.69 7.55 -13.25
N LEU A 33 -11.80 7.30 -11.94
CA LEU A 33 -12.66 6.25 -11.40
C LEU A 33 -13.99 6.84 -10.92
N PHE A 34 -15.07 6.10 -11.17
CA PHE A 34 -16.37 6.41 -10.58
C PHE A 34 -16.27 6.30 -9.06
N MET A 35 -16.74 7.32 -8.36
CA MET A 35 -16.73 7.39 -6.90
C MET A 35 -18.13 7.44 -6.36
N THR A 36 -18.40 6.68 -5.31
CA THR A 36 -19.67 6.67 -4.59
C THR A 36 -19.46 6.61 -3.09
N HIS A 37 -20.49 7.02 -2.34
CA HIS A 37 -20.60 6.82 -0.88
C HIS A 37 -21.73 5.83 -0.52
N GLU A 38 -22.16 5.04 -1.51
CA GLU A 38 -23.17 4.00 -1.32
C GLU A 38 -22.71 2.98 -0.25
N THR A 39 -23.63 2.48 0.54
CA THR A 39 -23.39 1.51 1.62
C THR A 39 -24.22 0.24 1.48
N ASP A 40 -25.23 0.23 0.61
CA ASP A 40 -25.99 -0.99 0.33
C ASP A 40 -25.21 -1.92 -0.59
N PRO A 41 -24.93 -3.17 -0.17
CA PRO A 41 -24.15 -4.12 -0.97
C PRO A 41 -24.79 -4.45 -2.32
N ALA A 42 -26.12 -4.46 -2.44
CA ALA A 42 -26.79 -4.76 -3.70
C ALA A 42 -26.62 -3.62 -4.70
N ALA A 43 -26.76 -2.37 -4.24
CA ALA A 43 -26.51 -1.19 -5.06
C ALA A 43 -25.04 -1.08 -5.46
N LEU A 44 -24.10 -1.32 -4.54
CA LEU A 44 -22.65 -1.39 -4.84
C LEU A 44 -22.33 -2.44 -5.90
N ARG A 45 -22.95 -3.61 -5.81
CA ARG A 45 -22.76 -4.70 -6.82
C ARG A 45 -23.18 -4.24 -8.20
N GLY A 46 -24.35 -3.62 -8.34
CA GLY A 46 -24.79 -3.08 -9.63
C GLY A 46 -23.82 -2.04 -10.19
N LEU A 47 -23.31 -1.15 -9.34
CA LEU A 47 -22.36 -0.12 -9.74
C LEU A 47 -21.00 -0.74 -10.17
N VAL A 48 -20.45 -1.70 -9.41
CA VAL A 48 -19.16 -2.29 -9.76
C VAL A 48 -19.22 -3.18 -10.99
N GLU A 49 -20.34 -3.85 -11.22
CA GLU A 49 -20.60 -4.59 -12.48
C GLU A 49 -20.63 -3.64 -13.68
N GLN A 50 -21.24 -2.46 -13.53
CA GLN A 50 -21.33 -1.46 -14.59
C GLN A 50 -19.97 -0.82 -14.90
N HIS A 51 -19.18 -0.47 -13.88
CA HIS A 51 -17.93 0.28 -14.03
C HIS A 51 -16.68 -0.61 -14.03
N GLY A 52 -16.75 -1.83 -13.49
CA GLY A 52 -15.64 -2.77 -13.35
C GLY A 52 -14.70 -2.46 -12.20
N ILE A 53 -14.31 -1.20 -12.05
CA ILE A 53 -13.57 -0.67 -10.90
C ILE A 53 -14.30 0.57 -10.40
N LEU A 54 -14.53 0.66 -9.11
CA LEU A 54 -15.05 1.90 -8.51
C LEU A 54 -14.37 2.22 -7.17
N THR A 55 -14.50 3.46 -6.76
CA THR A 55 -13.99 3.94 -5.49
C THR A 55 -15.16 4.17 -4.53
N VAL A 56 -15.07 3.62 -3.31
CA VAL A 56 -16.10 3.77 -2.28
C VAL A 56 -15.56 4.57 -1.10
N GLY A 57 -16.23 5.67 -0.79
CA GLY A 57 -15.88 6.55 0.31
C GLY A 57 -16.57 7.92 0.18
N ALA A 58 -16.38 8.79 1.15
CA ALA A 58 -16.91 10.15 1.16
C ALA A 58 -15.76 11.17 1.11
N LEU A 59 -15.98 12.32 0.46
CA LEU A 59 -15.01 13.41 0.46
C LEU A 59 -15.08 14.21 1.76
N ASP A 60 -13.95 14.45 2.37
CA ASP A 60 -13.82 15.42 3.46
C ASP A 60 -13.76 16.86 2.91
N GLN A 61 -13.76 17.85 3.81
CA GLN A 61 -13.69 19.28 3.46
C GLN A 61 -12.41 19.69 2.71
N ARG A 62 -11.39 18.82 2.68
CA ARG A 62 -10.10 19.04 1.99
C ARG A 62 -10.05 18.32 0.65
N GLY A 63 -11.16 17.70 0.21
CA GLY A 63 -11.21 16.91 -1.01
C GLY A 63 -10.49 15.55 -0.93
N LYS A 64 -10.17 15.08 0.29
CA LYS A 64 -9.66 13.73 0.49
C LYS A 64 -10.82 12.77 0.75
N MET A 65 -10.67 11.56 0.26
CA MET A 65 -11.62 10.49 0.51
C MET A 65 -11.34 9.86 1.87
N THR A 66 -12.38 9.79 2.68
CA THR A 66 -12.48 8.93 3.86
C THR A 66 -13.06 7.58 3.46
N GLY A 67 -12.78 6.52 4.23
CA GLY A 67 -13.20 5.17 3.86
C GLY A 67 -14.70 4.95 3.84
N GLY A 68 -15.13 4.01 3.02
CA GLY A 68 -16.46 3.42 3.03
C GLY A 68 -16.57 2.23 3.99
N ASP A 69 -17.75 1.63 4.06
CA ASP A 69 -17.97 0.37 4.76
C ASP A 69 -17.28 -0.78 4.01
N VAL A 70 -16.16 -1.26 4.56
CA VAL A 70 -15.36 -2.33 3.94
C VAL A 70 -16.15 -3.66 3.90
N ALA A 71 -17.03 -3.91 4.88
CA ALA A 71 -17.85 -5.12 4.88
C ALA A 71 -18.88 -5.10 3.75
N ALA A 72 -19.53 -3.96 3.51
CA ALA A 72 -20.43 -3.77 2.37
C ALA A 72 -19.67 -3.91 1.03
N CYS A 73 -18.47 -3.34 0.93
CA CYS A 73 -17.62 -3.47 -0.25
C CYS A 73 -17.27 -4.96 -0.52
N ALA A 74 -16.88 -5.70 0.52
CA ALA A 74 -16.51 -7.12 0.41
C ALA A 74 -17.70 -8.03 0.02
N ALA A 75 -18.93 -7.64 0.38
CA ALA A 75 -20.13 -8.34 -0.04
C ALA A 75 -20.53 -8.02 -1.49
N ALA A 76 -20.00 -6.94 -2.07
CA ALA A 76 -20.39 -6.43 -3.39
C ALA A 76 -19.42 -6.77 -4.52
N ALA A 77 -18.12 -6.92 -4.26
CA ALA A 77 -17.08 -7.11 -5.27
C ALA A 77 -16.24 -8.37 -5.02
N ASP A 78 -15.60 -8.88 -6.08
CA ASP A 78 -14.66 -10.00 -5.99
C ASP A 78 -13.40 -9.61 -5.20
N ILE A 79 -12.93 -8.37 -5.36
CA ILE A 79 -11.70 -7.85 -4.74
C ILE A 79 -11.98 -6.47 -4.15
N VAL A 80 -11.54 -6.28 -2.90
CA VAL A 80 -11.51 -4.97 -2.25
C VAL A 80 -10.07 -4.61 -1.92
N LEU A 81 -9.62 -3.47 -2.43
CA LEU A 81 -8.31 -2.91 -2.15
C LEU A 81 -8.46 -1.71 -1.21
N ALA A 82 -7.97 -1.84 0.02
CA ALA A 82 -8.08 -0.81 1.04
C ALA A 82 -6.70 -0.24 1.40
N GLU A 83 -6.49 1.07 1.27
CA GLU A 83 -5.30 1.70 1.85
C GLU A 83 -5.47 1.83 3.37
N ALA A 84 -4.66 1.09 4.12
CA ALA A 84 -4.73 1.03 5.58
C ALA A 84 -3.68 1.89 6.28
N ASP A 85 -2.75 2.50 5.53
CA ASP A 85 -1.60 3.18 6.12
C ASP A 85 -0.96 4.22 5.17
N GLY A 86 -1.22 5.49 5.40
CA GLY A 86 -0.64 6.62 4.67
C GLY A 86 0.84 6.88 5.05
N ALA A 87 1.65 7.29 4.08
CA ALA A 87 3.07 7.62 4.30
C ALA A 87 3.46 9.05 3.85
N ARG A 88 2.49 9.92 3.57
CA ARG A 88 2.73 11.29 3.09
C ARG A 88 3.74 11.37 1.93
N VAL A 89 3.61 10.47 0.96
CA VAL A 89 4.48 10.34 -0.22
C VAL A 89 5.91 9.88 0.11
N ARG A 90 6.25 9.60 1.37
CA ARG A 90 7.56 9.09 1.75
C ARG A 90 7.68 7.59 1.40
N PRO A 91 8.85 7.12 0.91
CA PRO A 91 9.02 5.75 0.44
C PRO A 91 9.10 4.71 1.56
N LEU A 92 9.52 5.11 2.77
CA LEU A 92 9.72 4.22 3.90
C LEU A 92 9.12 4.81 5.18
N LYS A 93 8.58 3.95 6.07
CA LYS A 93 8.03 4.37 7.36
C LYS A 93 7.97 3.22 8.36
N VAL A 94 7.89 3.59 9.63
CA VAL A 94 7.40 2.74 10.72
C VAL A 94 6.04 3.28 11.18
N PRO A 95 5.00 2.44 11.27
CA PRO A 95 3.65 2.88 11.62
C PRO A 95 3.55 3.52 13.01
N ALA A 96 2.62 4.46 13.19
CA ALA A 96 2.25 4.96 14.51
C ALA A 96 1.44 3.92 15.31
N ASP A 97 1.15 4.22 16.59
CA ASP A 97 0.47 3.26 17.47
C ASP A 97 -0.94 2.92 16.99
N HIS A 98 -1.62 3.88 16.39
CA HIS A 98 -2.96 3.75 15.80
C HIS A 98 -2.96 3.29 14.33
N GLU A 99 -1.81 2.98 13.75
CA GLU A 99 -1.63 2.50 12.36
C GLU A 99 -0.95 1.13 12.35
N PRO A 100 -1.17 0.32 11.31
CA PRO A 100 -2.21 0.46 10.29
C PRO A 100 -3.61 0.14 10.84
N VAL A 101 -4.67 0.64 10.18
CA VAL A 101 -6.05 0.26 10.47
C VAL A 101 -6.47 -0.82 9.46
N ILE A 102 -6.19 -2.07 9.81
CA ILE A 102 -6.49 -3.24 8.97
C ILE A 102 -7.94 -3.67 9.22
N PRO A 103 -8.80 -3.73 8.18
CA PRO A 103 -10.18 -4.23 8.34
C PRO A 103 -10.20 -5.71 8.78
N ALA A 104 -11.18 -6.09 9.58
CA ALA A 104 -11.30 -7.45 10.10
C ALA A 104 -11.48 -8.53 9.00
N GLN A 105 -12.01 -8.15 7.83
CA GLN A 105 -12.21 -9.04 6.68
C GLN A 105 -10.96 -9.25 5.83
N THR A 106 -9.84 -8.63 6.20
CA THR A 106 -8.60 -8.66 5.40
C THR A 106 -8.05 -10.07 5.27
N GLN A 107 -7.85 -10.52 4.05
CA GLN A 107 -7.25 -11.82 3.72
C GLN A 107 -5.76 -11.71 3.41
N ALA A 108 -5.32 -10.55 2.93
CA ALA A 108 -3.93 -10.30 2.57
C ALA A 108 -3.51 -8.86 2.87
N VAL A 109 -2.29 -8.71 3.36
CA VAL A 109 -1.65 -7.41 3.58
C VAL A 109 -0.47 -7.29 2.64
N VAL A 110 -0.42 -6.18 1.89
CA VAL A 110 0.68 -5.84 0.99
C VAL A 110 1.43 -4.64 1.56
N ALA A 111 2.65 -4.88 2.02
CA ALA A 111 3.55 -3.83 2.49
C ALA A 111 4.38 -3.27 1.33
N LEU A 112 4.49 -1.94 1.25
CA LEU A 112 5.19 -1.28 0.14
C LEU A 112 6.35 -0.42 0.65
N SER A 113 7.50 -0.54 -0.03
CA SER A 113 8.62 0.39 0.11
C SER A 113 9.05 0.90 -1.27
N GLY A 114 9.42 2.19 -1.35
CA GLY A 114 10.02 2.76 -2.55
C GLY A 114 11.54 2.62 -2.50
N MET A 115 12.15 2.11 -3.55
CA MET A 115 13.61 1.90 -3.62
C MET A 115 14.40 3.22 -3.72
N ASP A 116 13.71 4.33 -3.92
CA ASP A 116 14.27 5.68 -3.79
C ASP A 116 14.64 6.08 -2.34
N CYS A 117 14.42 5.21 -1.36
CA CYS A 117 14.93 5.39 0.00
C CYS A 117 16.40 4.94 0.17
N LEU A 118 16.88 4.04 -0.67
CA LEU A 118 18.24 3.50 -0.53
C LEU A 118 19.32 4.57 -0.73
N GLY A 119 20.34 4.55 0.12
CA GLY A 119 21.42 5.52 0.09
C GLY A 119 21.06 6.92 0.60
N ARG A 120 19.85 7.11 1.15
CA ARG A 120 19.38 8.38 1.72
C ARG A 120 19.29 8.29 3.24
N THR A 121 19.39 9.43 3.91
CA THR A 121 19.31 9.46 5.37
C THR A 121 17.89 9.24 5.89
N VAL A 122 17.77 8.72 7.11
CA VAL A 122 16.46 8.51 7.78
C VAL A 122 15.66 9.79 7.82
N GLU A 123 16.29 10.91 8.19
CA GLU A 123 15.65 12.22 8.29
C GLU A 123 15.06 12.68 6.95
N ASP A 124 15.81 12.49 5.86
CA ASP A 124 15.42 12.97 4.54
C ASP A 124 14.24 12.19 3.93
N ILE A 125 14.21 10.88 4.13
CA ILE A 125 13.38 10.01 3.29
C ILE A 125 12.26 9.29 4.06
N CYS A 126 12.37 9.13 5.36
CA CYS A 126 11.40 8.37 6.13
C CYS A 126 10.21 9.23 6.60
N HIS A 127 9.03 8.61 6.65
CA HIS A 127 7.91 9.19 7.39
C HIS A 127 7.99 8.75 8.85
N ARG A 128 7.93 9.70 9.79
CA ARG A 128 8.17 9.50 11.22
C ARG A 128 9.58 8.93 11.49
N PRO A 129 10.63 9.70 11.13
CA PRO A 129 12.01 9.25 11.23
C PRO A 129 12.39 8.78 12.63
N GLU A 130 11.84 9.39 13.68
CA GLU A 130 12.06 9.01 15.08
C GLU A 130 11.66 7.55 15.39
N ARG A 131 10.59 7.05 14.74
CA ARG A 131 10.16 5.66 14.89
C ARG A 131 11.04 4.69 14.11
N VAL A 132 11.55 5.13 12.97
CA VAL A 132 12.53 4.37 12.19
C VAL A 132 13.83 4.24 12.98
N CYS A 133 14.33 5.35 13.54
CA CYS A 133 15.50 5.34 14.41
C CYS A 133 15.34 4.41 15.61
N ALA A 134 14.17 4.43 16.26
CA ALA A 134 13.90 3.58 17.40
C ALA A 134 13.87 2.08 17.03
N LEU A 135 13.33 1.74 15.85
CA LEU A 135 13.27 0.34 15.39
C LEU A 135 14.63 -0.18 14.94
N LEU A 136 15.43 0.67 14.27
CA LEU A 136 16.75 0.30 13.74
C LEU A 136 17.89 0.56 14.74
N GLU A 137 17.60 1.16 15.89
CA GLU A 137 18.59 1.56 16.89
C GLU A 137 19.69 2.48 16.31
N CYS A 138 19.32 3.45 15.47
CA CYS A 138 20.21 4.32 14.72
C CYS A 138 19.92 5.82 14.92
N GLY A 139 20.79 6.68 14.40
CA GLY A 139 20.60 8.13 14.36
C GLY A 139 19.79 8.61 13.16
N MET A 140 19.43 9.91 13.15
CA MET A 140 18.70 10.54 12.05
C MET A 140 19.53 10.62 10.76
N ASP A 141 20.85 10.69 10.89
CA ASP A 141 21.85 10.73 9.82
C ASP A 141 22.20 9.35 9.24
N HIS A 142 21.64 8.27 9.82
CA HIS A 142 21.86 6.92 9.33
C HIS A 142 21.38 6.78 7.88
N VAL A 143 22.24 6.21 7.03
CA VAL A 143 21.95 5.98 5.61
C VAL A 143 21.25 4.64 5.43
N ILE A 144 20.06 4.68 4.87
CA ILE A 144 19.21 3.49 4.67
C ILE A 144 19.87 2.50 3.73
N THR A 145 20.02 1.27 4.21
CA THR A 145 20.57 0.11 3.51
C THR A 145 19.46 -0.89 3.12
N PRO A 146 19.72 -1.85 2.23
CA PRO A 146 18.81 -2.95 1.96
C PRO A 146 18.41 -3.75 3.23
N ALA A 147 19.37 -3.97 4.15
CA ALA A 147 19.09 -4.67 5.41
C ALA A 147 18.10 -3.92 6.30
N ASP A 148 18.18 -2.59 6.36
CA ASP A 148 17.26 -1.75 7.12
C ASP A 148 15.83 -1.85 6.56
N VAL A 149 15.70 -1.78 5.23
CA VAL A 149 14.39 -1.93 4.57
C VAL A 149 13.78 -3.30 4.86
N ALA A 150 14.58 -4.37 4.72
CA ALA A 150 14.13 -5.73 5.04
C ALA A 150 13.73 -5.87 6.52
N ALA A 151 14.48 -5.25 7.45
CA ALA A 151 14.17 -5.24 8.88
C ALA A 151 12.83 -4.54 9.14
N ILE A 152 12.59 -3.36 8.57
CA ILE A 152 11.34 -2.61 8.73
C ILE A 152 10.15 -3.39 8.14
N LEU A 153 10.31 -3.94 6.93
CA LEU A 153 9.23 -4.67 6.26
C LEU A 153 8.85 -5.95 7.01
N SER A 154 9.81 -6.67 7.59
CA SER A 154 9.56 -7.93 8.30
C SER A 154 9.20 -7.77 9.78
N SER A 155 9.44 -6.61 10.39
CA SER A 155 9.23 -6.38 11.82
C SER A 155 7.75 -6.33 12.23
N PRO A 156 7.36 -6.98 13.33
CA PRO A 156 6.04 -6.82 13.93
C PRO A 156 5.79 -5.41 14.51
N GLN A 157 6.83 -4.59 14.66
CA GLN A 157 6.73 -3.16 15.00
C GLN A 157 6.78 -2.28 13.74
N GLY A 158 7.20 -2.84 12.60
CA GLY A 158 7.26 -2.23 11.29
C GLY A 158 6.03 -2.55 10.44
N SER A 159 6.25 -3.00 9.20
CA SER A 159 5.17 -3.22 8.24
C SER A 159 4.32 -4.46 8.50
N ARG A 160 4.76 -5.39 9.35
CA ARG A 160 3.96 -6.53 9.81
C ARG A 160 3.10 -6.24 11.04
N LYS A 161 3.08 -5.01 11.51
CA LYS A 161 2.24 -4.63 12.65
C LYS A 161 0.77 -4.90 12.36
N SER A 162 0.08 -5.53 13.30
CA SER A 162 -1.34 -5.90 13.22
C SER A 162 -1.70 -6.88 12.08
N VAL A 163 -0.71 -7.54 11.48
CA VAL A 163 -0.94 -8.64 10.53
C VAL A 163 -1.18 -9.92 11.33
N GLU A 164 -2.37 -10.48 11.21
CA GLU A 164 -2.75 -11.72 11.88
C GLU A 164 -2.19 -12.95 11.14
N GLU A 165 -2.03 -14.08 11.83
CA GLU A 165 -1.48 -15.32 11.27
C GLU A 165 -2.30 -15.86 10.08
N ALA A 166 -3.61 -15.65 10.09
CA ALA A 166 -4.50 -16.06 9.01
C ALA A 166 -4.38 -15.18 7.74
N MET A 167 -3.73 -14.01 7.85
CA MET A 167 -3.57 -13.08 6.72
C MET A 167 -2.31 -13.41 5.93
N ALA A 168 -2.44 -13.50 4.61
CA ALA A 168 -1.28 -13.54 3.76
C ALA A 168 -0.51 -12.22 3.83
N PHE A 169 0.83 -12.28 3.95
CA PHE A 169 1.68 -11.08 3.95
C PHE A 169 2.61 -11.10 2.75
N ARG A 170 2.68 -9.99 2.02
CA ARG A 170 3.51 -9.82 0.83
C ARG A 170 4.17 -8.45 0.83
N CYS A 171 5.32 -8.33 0.18
CA CYS A 171 6.01 -7.06 0.02
C CYS A 171 6.08 -6.63 -1.45
N VAL A 172 6.00 -5.32 -1.71
CA VAL A 172 6.25 -4.72 -3.02
C VAL A 172 7.37 -3.70 -2.87
N LEU A 173 8.46 -3.95 -3.61
CA LEU A 173 9.65 -3.11 -3.70
C LEU A 173 9.51 -2.27 -4.97
N ASN A 174 8.92 -1.07 -4.82
CA ASN A 174 8.56 -0.23 -5.95
C ASN A 174 9.64 0.83 -6.26
N LYS A 175 9.58 1.43 -7.46
CA LYS A 175 10.56 2.40 -7.98
C LYS A 175 11.95 1.79 -8.18
N ALA A 176 12.02 0.52 -8.55
CA ALA A 176 13.24 -0.14 -8.98
C ALA A 176 13.53 0.21 -10.46
N ASP A 177 13.74 1.50 -10.73
CA ASP A 177 13.83 2.11 -12.06
C ASP A 177 15.26 2.47 -12.48
N THR A 178 16.26 2.13 -11.68
CA THR A 178 17.70 2.22 -12.00
C THR A 178 18.41 0.94 -11.61
N ASP A 179 19.55 0.64 -12.23
CA ASP A 179 20.35 -0.57 -11.93
C ASP A 179 20.70 -0.69 -10.44
N GLU A 180 21.02 0.44 -9.79
CA GLU A 180 21.33 0.47 -8.36
C GLU A 180 20.12 0.10 -7.51
N ARG A 181 18.94 0.63 -7.86
CA ARG A 181 17.68 0.34 -7.14
C ARG A 181 17.20 -1.07 -7.40
N ILE A 182 17.37 -1.60 -8.61
CA ILE A 182 17.08 -3.00 -8.94
C ILE A 182 17.95 -3.92 -8.09
N LYS A 183 19.26 -3.69 -8.06
CA LYS A 183 20.18 -4.48 -7.24
C LYS A 183 19.85 -4.42 -5.75
N GLY A 184 19.54 -3.24 -5.23
CA GLY A 184 19.10 -3.10 -3.84
C GLY A 184 17.77 -3.81 -3.55
N ALA A 185 16.82 -3.77 -4.49
CA ALA A 185 15.56 -4.49 -4.38
C ALA A 185 15.74 -6.00 -4.38
N GLU A 186 16.65 -6.53 -5.22
CA GLU A 186 17.00 -7.96 -5.25
C GLU A 186 17.62 -8.40 -3.92
N GLU A 187 18.51 -7.60 -3.33
CA GLU A 187 19.10 -7.87 -2.02
C GLU A 187 18.02 -7.88 -0.92
N ILE A 188 17.10 -6.91 -0.93
CA ILE A 188 15.97 -6.87 0.01
C ILE A 188 15.07 -8.10 -0.16
N ALA A 189 14.75 -8.46 -1.41
CA ALA A 189 13.91 -9.62 -1.69
C ALA A 189 14.54 -10.91 -1.16
N ALA A 190 15.85 -11.11 -1.35
CA ALA A 190 16.58 -12.26 -0.80
C ALA A 190 16.58 -12.29 0.73
N LEU A 191 16.70 -11.14 1.41
CA LEU A 191 16.61 -11.03 2.87
C LEU A 191 15.19 -11.31 3.40
N LEU A 192 14.16 -10.95 2.65
CA LEU A 192 12.76 -11.22 2.98
C LEU A 192 12.43 -12.71 2.75
N GLU A 193 12.93 -13.31 1.68
CA GLU A 193 12.76 -14.74 1.38
C GLU A 193 13.32 -15.63 2.50
N GLN A 194 14.47 -15.29 3.10
CA GLN A 194 15.03 -15.97 4.27
C GLN A 194 14.10 -15.93 5.50
N ARG A 195 13.06 -15.09 5.47
CA ARG A 195 12.05 -14.93 6.52
C ARG A 195 10.67 -15.42 6.08
N ASP A 196 10.60 -16.19 4.99
CA ASP A 196 9.36 -16.67 4.37
C ASP A 196 8.40 -15.54 3.98
N ILE A 197 8.92 -14.38 3.58
CA ILE A 197 8.14 -13.23 3.12
C ILE A 197 8.35 -13.04 1.61
N PRO A 198 7.38 -13.38 0.76
CA PRO A 198 7.47 -13.14 -0.66
C PRO A 198 7.47 -11.64 -1.00
N ALA A 199 8.34 -11.25 -1.91
CA ALA A 199 8.45 -9.88 -2.40
C ALA A 199 8.40 -9.82 -3.93
N VAL A 200 7.81 -8.74 -4.45
CA VAL A 200 7.77 -8.43 -5.88
C VAL A 200 8.49 -7.11 -6.12
N ILE A 201 9.34 -7.07 -7.14
CA ILE A 201 10.06 -5.87 -7.56
C ILE A 201 9.28 -5.21 -8.71
N THR A 202 8.99 -3.91 -8.59
CA THR A 202 8.21 -3.17 -9.56
C THR A 202 8.82 -1.81 -9.90
N ALA A 203 8.58 -1.36 -11.15
CA ALA A 203 8.85 0.00 -11.60
C ALA A 203 7.70 0.40 -12.53
N TYR A 204 6.81 1.26 -12.06
CA TYR A 204 5.72 1.76 -12.90
C TYR A 204 6.19 2.95 -13.72
N PRO A 205 5.92 3.00 -15.03
CA PRO A 205 6.26 4.14 -15.88
C PRO A 205 5.55 5.42 -15.39
N PRO A 206 6.10 6.61 -15.68
CA PRO A 206 5.54 7.90 -15.25
C PRO A 206 4.07 8.11 -15.65
N GLU A 207 3.65 7.58 -16.79
CA GLU A 207 2.27 7.64 -17.30
C GLU A 207 1.28 6.89 -16.42
N GLU A 208 1.70 5.82 -15.76
CA GLU A 208 0.87 5.06 -14.81
C GLU A 208 0.80 5.71 -13.42
N GLN A 209 1.63 6.70 -13.15
CA GLN A 209 1.61 7.43 -11.88
C GLN A 209 0.46 8.46 -11.81
N GLY A 210 -0.21 8.75 -12.90
CA GLY A 210 -1.25 9.78 -12.99
C GLY A 210 -2.54 9.39 -13.69
N GLY A 211 -2.66 8.25 -14.33
CA GLY A 211 -3.85 7.91 -15.09
C GLY A 211 -4.11 6.43 -15.29
N LEU A 212 -5.36 6.04 -15.16
CA LEU A 212 -5.93 4.92 -15.87
C LEU A 212 -6.22 5.45 -17.29
N SER A 213 -5.33 5.24 -18.26
CA SER A 213 -5.63 5.41 -19.67
C SER A 213 -6.37 4.19 -20.18
#